data_52924456909c39e4945f814f5f2bd182
#
_entry.id   52924456909c39e4945f814f5f2bd182
#
_cell.length_a   1.000
_cell.length_b   1.000
_cell.length_c   1.000
_cell.angle_alpha   90.00
_cell.angle_beta   90.00
_cell.angle_gamma   90.00
#
_symmetry.space_group_name_H-M   'P 1'
#
loop_
_entity.id
_entity.type
_entity.pdbx_description
1 polymer ?
#
loop_
_entity_poly.entity_id
_entity_poly.type
_entity_poly.pdbx_seq_one_letter_code
_entity_poly.pdbx_strand_id
1 'polypeptide(L)'
;MAVGGVALFPADTVYGLACDPANRVAVERLYLLKRREPTKPSAVMFFDLELALESLPELGPRTREALSNLLPGGVTLLLPNPARRFALACGDDPGTLGVRVVRSESLDGVRWPVLQSSANRAGGPDPRRLDEVPELIRRAAEIVIDGGELPGTPSTVVDLRRYEADGSWSVVRAGALSYDALGAALRGRYHFDPATYLDMISTDVPAYGRLQEELTAASGSGAELVLELGTGTGETARRLLAAHPDAFLVGVDSSAEMLAVARDSLPADRIELRVAPIEDALPEGPFDLAASALCVHHLSGPGKASLFRRIRAALRPGGRFVLADVVVPEDPADATIPLTPGFDRPSPLADQLRWLAEAGFDARVSWAAADLAVVAADTRD
;
A
#
# COMPACT_ATOMS: atom_id res chain seq x y z
N MET A 1 19.87 1.88 -27.52
CA MET A 1 18.45 1.72 -27.92
C MET A 1 17.94 2.86 -28.82
N ALA A 2 18.35 4.08 -28.61
CA ALA A 2 17.88 5.26 -29.38
C ALA A 2 17.99 5.17 -30.92
N VAL A 3 18.86 4.31 -31.45
CA VAL A 3 19.06 4.08 -32.90
C VAL A 3 18.32 2.84 -33.44
N GLY A 4 17.29 2.38 -32.76
CA GLY A 4 16.48 1.21 -33.21
C GLY A 4 16.95 -0.14 -32.65
N GLY A 5 17.83 -0.17 -31.65
CA GLY A 5 18.35 -1.37 -31.00
C GLY A 5 17.33 -1.99 -30.01
N VAL A 6 17.50 -3.30 -29.80
CA VAL A 6 16.72 -4.10 -28.84
C VAL A 6 17.67 -4.57 -27.72
N ALA A 7 17.24 -4.47 -26.47
CA ALA A 7 17.92 -5.01 -25.32
C ALA A 7 17.25 -6.27 -24.80
N LEU A 8 18.04 -7.23 -24.32
CA LEU A 8 17.62 -8.43 -23.60
C LEU A 8 18.15 -8.31 -22.17
N PHE A 9 17.27 -8.39 -21.18
CA PHE A 9 17.61 -8.12 -19.79
C PHE A 9 16.73 -8.91 -18.80
N PRO A 10 17.21 -9.11 -17.56
CA PRO A 10 16.41 -9.67 -16.50
C PRO A 10 15.41 -8.61 -16.00
N ALA A 11 14.11 -8.89 -16.15
CA ALA A 11 13.10 -8.16 -15.41
C ALA A 11 12.93 -8.77 -14.00
N ASP A 12 11.92 -8.36 -13.25
CA ASP A 12 11.65 -8.88 -11.91
C ASP A 12 11.10 -10.32 -11.88
N THR A 13 10.49 -10.77 -12.98
CA THR A 13 9.75 -12.04 -13.07
C THR A 13 10.36 -13.01 -14.08
N VAL A 14 10.66 -12.54 -15.28
CA VAL A 14 11.19 -13.31 -16.42
C VAL A 14 12.11 -12.44 -17.25
N TYR A 15 12.94 -13.05 -18.11
CA TYR A 15 13.74 -12.28 -19.07
C TYR A 15 12.85 -11.55 -20.07
N GLY A 16 13.17 -10.30 -20.34
CA GLY A 16 12.43 -9.40 -21.22
C GLY A 16 13.26 -8.86 -22.38
N LEU A 17 12.55 -8.56 -23.48
CA LEU A 17 13.06 -7.73 -24.56
C LEU A 17 12.54 -6.32 -24.39
N ALA A 18 13.38 -5.33 -24.63
CA ALA A 18 13.00 -3.93 -24.58
C ALA A 18 13.55 -3.14 -25.77
N CYS A 19 12.81 -2.10 -26.14
CA CYS A 19 13.25 -1.10 -27.10
C CYS A 19 12.69 0.28 -26.74
N ASP A 20 13.11 1.32 -27.47
CA ASP A 20 12.56 2.66 -27.34
C ASP A 20 11.08 2.66 -27.78
N PRO A 21 10.12 3.04 -26.89
CA PRO A 21 8.70 3.02 -27.20
C PRO A 21 8.28 4.08 -28.26
N ALA A 22 9.13 5.06 -28.55
CA ALA A 22 8.90 6.08 -29.58
C ALA A 22 9.51 5.70 -30.93
N ASN A 23 10.37 4.68 -30.98
CA ASN A 23 11.04 4.26 -32.20
C ASN A 23 10.29 3.14 -32.91
N ARG A 24 9.56 3.46 -33.97
CA ARG A 24 8.75 2.49 -34.75
C ARG A 24 9.59 1.33 -35.29
N VAL A 25 10.79 1.58 -35.79
CA VAL A 25 11.67 0.53 -36.35
C VAL A 25 12.09 -0.45 -35.25
N ALA A 26 12.42 0.04 -34.07
CA ALA A 26 12.78 -0.79 -32.92
C ALA A 26 11.60 -1.65 -32.45
N VAL A 27 10.40 -1.06 -32.38
CA VAL A 27 9.17 -1.76 -31.99
C VAL A 27 8.83 -2.86 -33.00
N GLU A 28 8.81 -2.55 -34.29
CA GLU A 28 8.54 -3.54 -35.35
C GLU A 28 9.57 -4.69 -35.32
N ARG A 29 10.86 -4.36 -35.11
CA ARG A 29 11.91 -5.37 -34.96
C ARG A 29 11.70 -6.27 -33.75
N LEU A 30 11.34 -5.71 -32.60
CA LEU A 30 11.02 -6.49 -31.41
C LEU A 30 9.85 -7.46 -31.66
N TYR A 31 8.79 -7.00 -32.31
CA TYR A 31 7.65 -7.85 -32.67
C TYR A 31 8.02 -8.94 -33.66
N LEU A 32 8.84 -8.65 -34.67
CA LEU A 32 9.35 -9.64 -35.62
C LEU A 32 10.20 -10.73 -34.93
N LEU A 33 11.11 -10.36 -34.03
CA LEU A 33 11.91 -11.31 -33.26
C LEU A 33 11.04 -12.28 -32.45
N LYS A 34 9.97 -11.80 -31.88
CA LYS A 34 9.00 -12.57 -31.10
C LYS A 34 7.98 -13.34 -31.99
N ARG A 35 7.90 -13.08 -33.27
CA ARG A 35 6.79 -13.49 -34.13
C ARG A 35 5.44 -13.09 -33.52
N ARG A 36 5.36 -11.87 -32.99
CA ARG A 36 4.17 -11.31 -32.37
C ARG A 36 3.43 -10.43 -33.36
N GLU A 37 2.12 -10.54 -33.37
CA GLU A 37 1.25 -9.69 -34.18
C GLU A 37 1.39 -8.22 -33.72
N PRO A 38 1.56 -7.26 -34.65
CA PRO A 38 1.70 -5.83 -34.32
C PRO A 38 0.50 -5.23 -33.58
N THR A 39 -0.68 -5.84 -33.75
CA THR A 39 -1.94 -5.45 -33.12
C THR A 39 -2.01 -5.74 -31.62
N LYS A 40 -1.17 -6.65 -31.12
CA LYS A 40 -1.15 -7.02 -29.70
C LYS A 40 -0.37 -5.99 -28.87
N PRO A 41 -0.98 -5.43 -27.80
CA PRO A 41 -0.29 -4.44 -26.97
C PRO A 41 0.91 -5.02 -26.24
N SER A 42 1.89 -4.18 -25.92
CA SER A 42 3.02 -4.47 -25.06
C SER A 42 3.03 -3.47 -23.90
N ALA A 43 3.65 -3.83 -22.78
CA ALA A 43 3.75 -2.90 -21.65
C ALA A 43 4.83 -1.85 -21.88
N VAL A 44 4.62 -0.64 -21.36
CA VAL A 44 5.68 0.33 -21.11
C VAL A 44 6.21 0.10 -19.70
N MET A 45 7.51 -0.10 -19.61
CA MET A 45 8.20 -0.38 -18.36
C MET A 45 9.04 0.82 -17.95
N PHE A 46 8.93 1.18 -16.69
CA PHE A 46 9.73 2.18 -16.01
C PHE A 46 10.63 1.51 -14.97
N PHE A 47 11.71 2.17 -14.58
CA PHE A 47 12.65 1.70 -13.56
C PHE A 47 12.56 2.56 -12.28
N ASP A 48 11.68 3.54 -12.31
CA ASP A 48 11.38 4.44 -11.21
C ASP A 48 9.89 4.80 -11.21
N LEU A 49 9.26 4.78 -10.02
CA LEU A 49 7.83 5.05 -9.87
C LEU A 49 7.50 6.54 -10.11
N GLU A 50 8.36 7.45 -9.64
CA GLU A 50 8.14 8.89 -9.83
C GLU A 50 8.14 9.22 -11.31
N LEU A 51 9.11 8.67 -12.06
CA LEU A 51 9.17 8.84 -13.51
C LEU A 51 7.90 8.31 -14.21
N ALA A 52 7.35 7.18 -13.75
CA ALA A 52 6.08 6.65 -14.28
C ALA A 52 4.92 7.61 -14.02
N LEU A 53 4.81 8.12 -12.79
CA LEU A 53 3.76 9.06 -12.37
C LEU A 53 3.88 10.42 -13.06
N GLU A 54 5.10 10.92 -13.29
CA GLU A 54 5.36 12.17 -14.06
C GLU A 54 5.04 11.99 -15.55
N SER A 55 5.31 10.81 -16.11
CA SER A 55 5.01 10.50 -17.50
C SER A 55 3.51 10.35 -17.79
N LEU A 56 2.67 10.19 -16.75
CA LEU A 56 1.23 9.97 -16.82
C LEU A 56 0.46 10.97 -15.94
N PRO A 57 0.59 12.29 -16.18
CA PRO A 57 0.00 13.33 -15.33
C PRO A 57 -1.53 13.35 -15.34
N GLU A 58 -2.17 12.72 -16.34
CA GLU A 58 -3.61 12.61 -16.49
C GLU A 58 -4.26 11.59 -15.57
N LEU A 59 -3.48 10.75 -14.85
CA LEU A 59 -4.03 9.80 -13.90
C LEU A 59 -4.60 10.52 -12.68
N GLY A 60 -5.82 10.17 -12.31
CA GLY A 60 -6.47 10.69 -11.11
C GLY A 60 -5.86 10.15 -9.81
N PRO A 61 -6.20 10.75 -8.66
CA PRO A 61 -5.57 10.48 -7.39
C PRO A 61 -5.71 9.01 -6.94
N ARG A 62 -6.88 8.40 -7.12
CA ARG A 62 -7.14 7.00 -6.75
C ARG A 62 -6.26 6.04 -7.57
N THR A 63 -6.13 6.27 -8.87
CA THR A 63 -5.29 5.45 -9.74
C THR A 63 -3.81 5.65 -9.42
N ARG A 64 -3.36 6.87 -9.10
CA ARG A 64 -1.98 7.15 -8.68
C ARG A 64 -1.64 6.45 -7.36
N GLU A 65 -2.55 6.44 -6.41
CA GLU A 65 -2.42 5.69 -5.15
C GLU A 65 -2.29 4.17 -5.41
N ALA A 66 -3.15 3.61 -6.27
CA ALA A 66 -3.08 2.20 -6.66
C ALA A 66 -1.71 1.85 -7.31
N LEU A 67 -1.18 2.73 -8.17
CA LEU A 67 0.16 2.54 -8.72
C LEU A 67 1.22 2.52 -7.62
N SER A 68 1.14 3.43 -6.65
CA SER A 68 2.09 3.53 -5.54
C SER A 68 2.05 2.31 -4.61
N ASN A 69 0.89 1.67 -4.48
CA ASN A 69 0.71 0.48 -3.65
C ASN A 69 1.15 -0.82 -4.35
N LEU A 70 1.08 -0.85 -5.70
CA LEU A 70 1.34 -2.05 -6.49
C LEU A 70 2.73 -2.07 -7.15
N LEU A 71 3.37 -0.90 -7.31
CA LEU A 71 4.60 -0.74 -8.06
C LEU A 71 5.71 -0.11 -7.19
N PRO A 72 6.95 -0.54 -7.35
CA PRO A 72 7.42 -1.59 -8.25
C PRO A 72 7.01 -2.99 -7.79
N GLY A 73 6.71 -3.89 -8.76
CA GLY A 73 6.30 -5.27 -8.43
C GLY A 73 5.96 -6.14 -9.64
N GLY A 74 5.71 -7.42 -9.38
CA GLY A 74 5.39 -8.46 -10.37
C GLY A 74 4.01 -8.29 -11.04
N VAL A 75 3.62 -7.06 -11.37
CA VAL A 75 2.31 -6.73 -11.93
C VAL A 75 2.43 -5.84 -13.17
N THR A 76 1.47 -5.97 -14.07
CA THR A 76 1.25 -5.08 -15.22
C THR A 76 -0.13 -4.45 -15.07
N LEU A 77 -0.21 -3.14 -15.04
CA LEU A 77 -1.45 -2.38 -14.86
C LEU A 77 -1.94 -1.86 -16.22
N LEU A 78 -3.19 -2.18 -16.59
CA LEU A 78 -3.85 -1.59 -17.74
C LEU A 78 -4.57 -0.32 -17.28
N LEU A 79 -4.12 0.82 -17.78
CA LEU A 79 -4.57 2.15 -17.38
C LEU A 79 -5.33 2.83 -18.52
N PRO A 80 -6.25 3.76 -18.22
CA PRO A 80 -6.82 4.64 -19.24
C PRO A 80 -5.72 5.52 -19.85
N ASN A 81 -5.74 5.70 -21.16
CA ASN A 81 -4.75 6.46 -21.92
C ASN A 81 -5.42 7.56 -22.78
N PRO A 82 -6.08 8.55 -22.16
CA PRO A 82 -6.79 9.61 -22.90
C PRO A 82 -5.86 10.47 -23.74
N ALA A 83 -4.62 10.65 -23.29
CA ALA A 83 -3.59 11.41 -24.01
C ALA A 83 -2.90 10.62 -25.13
N ARG A 84 -3.27 9.33 -25.34
CA ARG A 84 -2.68 8.41 -26.33
C ARG A 84 -1.15 8.36 -26.30
N ARG A 85 -0.59 8.34 -25.08
CA ARG A 85 0.84 8.22 -24.86
C ARG A 85 1.35 6.85 -25.30
N PHE A 86 2.60 6.80 -25.73
CA PHE A 86 3.27 5.55 -26.12
C PHE A 86 2.43 4.72 -27.13
N ALA A 87 1.89 5.37 -28.16
CA ALA A 87 0.94 4.77 -29.10
C ALA A 87 1.43 3.46 -29.74
N LEU A 88 2.75 3.28 -29.92
CA LEU A 88 3.32 2.05 -30.47
C LEU A 88 3.24 0.85 -29.52
N ALA A 89 3.01 1.10 -28.22
CA ALA A 89 2.83 0.04 -27.22
C ALA A 89 1.37 -0.42 -27.08
N CYS A 90 0.41 0.36 -27.57
CA CYS A 90 -1.02 0.17 -27.31
C CYS A 90 -1.71 -0.85 -28.22
N GLY A 91 -1.04 -1.30 -29.29
CA GLY A 91 -1.68 -2.17 -30.29
C GLY A 91 -2.90 -1.50 -30.95
N ASP A 92 -4.02 -2.23 -31.03
CA ASP A 92 -5.25 -1.72 -31.66
C ASP A 92 -6.11 -0.83 -30.72
N ASP A 93 -5.79 -0.77 -29.43
CA ASP A 93 -6.52 0.06 -28.46
C ASP A 93 -5.64 1.19 -27.92
N PRO A 94 -5.56 2.35 -28.60
CA PRO A 94 -4.78 3.48 -28.14
C PRO A 94 -5.33 4.14 -26.85
N GLY A 95 -6.53 3.79 -26.43
CA GLY A 95 -7.18 4.25 -25.21
C GLY A 95 -6.70 3.49 -23.95
N THR A 96 -5.93 2.42 -24.13
CA THR A 96 -5.40 1.61 -23.02
C THR A 96 -3.88 1.55 -23.07
N LEU A 97 -3.22 1.75 -21.93
CA LEU A 97 -1.77 1.61 -21.78
C LEU A 97 -1.44 0.58 -20.70
N GLY A 98 -0.61 -0.42 -21.05
CA GLY A 98 -0.04 -1.34 -20.10
C GLY A 98 1.22 -0.73 -19.45
N VAL A 99 1.26 -0.62 -18.11
CA VAL A 99 2.36 -0.02 -17.37
C VAL A 99 2.97 -1.01 -16.38
N ARG A 100 4.30 -0.99 -16.27
CA ARG A 100 5.10 -1.71 -15.25
C ARG A 100 6.13 -0.79 -14.66
N VAL A 101 6.45 -1.00 -13.39
CA VAL A 101 7.67 -0.47 -12.76
C VAL A 101 8.41 -1.64 -12.12
N VAL A 102 9.68 -1.77 -12.40
CA VAL A 102 10.53 -2.84 -11.87
C VAL A 102 11.72 -2.26 -11.14
N ARG A 103 12.16 -2.94 -10.08
CA ARG A 103 13.48 -2.72 -9.47
C ARG A 103 14.46 -3.78 -9.97
N SER A 104 15.61 -3.34 -10.40
CA SER A 104 16.72 -4.22 -10.78
C SER A 104 18.02 -3.46 -10.58
N GLU A 105 18.92 -4.00 -9.75
CA GLU A 105 20.22 -3.38 -9.49
C GLU A 105 21.03 -3.16 -10.78
N SER A 106 20.88 -4.06 -11.74
CA SER A 106 21.57 -3.95 -13.05
C SER A 106 21.01 -2.85 -13.95
N LEU A 107 19.87 -2.24 -13.58
CA LEU A 107 19.19 -1.20 -14.36
C LEU A 107 19.02 0.10 -13.55
N ASP A 108 19.64 0.19 -12.38
CA ASP A 108 19.68 1.41 -11.59
C ASP A 108 20.25 2.58 -12.40
N GLY A 109 19.56 3.73 -12.34
CA GLY A 109 19.96 4.92 -13.10
C GLY A 109 19.37 5.02 -14.51
N VAL A 110 18.62 4.03 -15.00
CA VAL A 110 17.85 4.18 -16.24
C VAL A 110 16.68 5.15 -16.00
N ARG A 111 16.72 6.29 -16.69
CA ARG A 111 15.77 7.41 -16.49
C ARG A 111 14.79 7.60 -17.64
N TRP A 112 14.56 6.61 -18.47
CA TRP A 112 13.60 6.63 -19.58
C TRP A 112 12.80 5.33 -19.63
N PRO A 113 11.53 5.41 -20.09
CA PRO A 113 10.69 4.23 -20.28
C PRO A 113 11.16 3.39 -21.47
N VAL A 114 10.81 2.10 -21.42
CA VAL A 114 11.01 1.18 -22.54
C VAL A 114 9.72 0.44 -22.89
N LEU A 115 9.48 0.16 -24.16
CA LEU A 115 8.50 -0.85 -24.55
C LEU A 115 9.08 -2.22 -24.23
N GLN A 116 8.35 -3.04 -23.47
CA GLN A 116 8.83 -4.31 -22.96
C GLN A 116 7.87 -5.47 -23.27
N SER A 117 8.44 -6.63 -23.57
CA SER A 117 7.73 -7.90 -23.66
C SER A 117 8.65 -9.04 -23.21
N SER A 118 8.09 -10.19 -22.74
CA SER A 118 8.91 -11.37 -22.39
C SER A 118 9.81 -11.82 -23.52
N ALA A 119 11.00 -12.40 -23.22
CA ALA A 119 12.04 -12.74 -24.21
C ALA A 119 11.80 -14.12 -24.84
N ASN A 120 10.54 -14.45 -25.18
CA ASN A 120 10.14 -15.69 -25.84
C ASN A 120 9.54 -15.41 -27.23
N ARG A 121 9.32 -16.45 -28.02
CA ARG A 121 8.40 -16.39 -29.17
C ARG A 121 6.97 -16.33 -28.64
N ALA A 122 6.08 -15.64 -29.36
CA ALA A 122 4.68 -15.54 -28.97
C ALA A 122 4.05 -16.93 -28.75
N GLY A 123 3.48 -17.13 -27.55
CA GLY A 123 2.90 -18.40 -27.13
C GLY A 123 3.90 -19.45 -26.60
N GLY A 124 5.20 -19.16 -26.61
CA GLY A 124 6.22 -20.02 -25.99
C GLY A 124 6.37 -19.78 -24.48
N PRO A 125 7.12 -20.64 -23.77
CA PRO A 125 7.37 -20.49 -22.36
C PRO A 125 8.15 -19.18 -22.05
N ASP A 126 7.88 -18.58 -20.90
CA ASP A 126 8.60 -17.41 -20.43
C ASP A 126 9.97 -17.82 -19.85
N PRO A 127 11.09 -17.25 -20.33
CA PRO A 127 12.43 -17.68 -19.92
C PRO A 127 12.77 -17.15 -18.52
N ARG A 128 13.26 -18.06 -17.67
CA ARG A 128 13.76 -17.78 -16.32
C ARG A 128 15.28 -17.50 -16.31
N ARG A 129 15.97 -18.02 -17.29
CA ARG A 129 17.41 -17.95 -17.45
C ARG A 129 17.76 -17.49 -18.84
N LEU A 130 18.93 -16.89 -18.99
CA LEU A 130 19.38 -16.37 -20.29
C LEU A 130 19.54 -17.49 -21.35
N ASP A 131 19.95 -18.68 -20.94
CA ASP A 131 20.10 -19.83 -21.85
C ASP A 131 18.78 -20.40 -22.37
N GLU A 132 17.66 -20.14 -21.68
CA GLU A 132 16.31 -20.50 -22.12
C GLU A 132 15.74 -19.56 -23.19
N VAL A 133 16.32 -18.36 -23.33
CA VAL A 133 15.91 -17.41 -24.39
C VAL A 133 16.30 -17.97 -25.75
N PRO A 134 15.39 -18.00 -26.74
CA PRO A 134 15.70 -18.50 -28.09
C PRO A 134 16.96 -17.84 -28.66
N GLU A 135 17.88 -18.66 -29.22
CA GLU A 135 19.17 -18.22 -29.71
C GLU A 135 19.07 -17.06 -30.71
N LEU A 136 18.07 -17.11 -31.60
CA LEU A 136 17.80 -16.03 -32.56
C LEU A 136 17.59 -14.68 -31.87
N ILE A 137 16.84 -14.70 -30.76
CA ILE A 137 16.55 -13.50 -29.97
C ILE A 137 17.82 -12.99 -29.27
N ARG A 138 18.59 -13.90 -28.65
CA ARG A 138 19.86 -13.56 -27.98
C ARG A 138 20.87 -12.93 -28.92
N ARG A 139 21.03 -13.50 -30.14
CA ARG A 139 21.96 -12.99 -31.14
C ARG A 139 21.53 -11.68 -31.79
N ALA A 140 20.23 -11.39 -31.80
CA ALA A 140 19.67 -10.20 -32.43
C ALA A 140 19.60 -8.99 -31.46
N ALA A 141 19.79 -9.19 -30.16
CA ALA A 141 19.84 -8.12 -29.19
C ALA A 141 21.21 -7.43 -29.18
N GLU A 142 21.24 -6.11 -29.23
CA GLU A 142 22.47 -5.31 -29.16
C GLU A 142 23.04 -5.22 -27.73
N ILE A 143 22.15 -5.34 -26.73
CA ILE A 143 22.51 -5.36 -25.32
C ILE A 143 21.93 -6.64 -24.72
N VAL A 144 22.77 -7.40 -24.06
CA VAL A 144 22.39 -8.61 -23.32
C VAL A 144 22.91 -8.49 -21.90
N ILE A 145 22.01 -8.51 -20.93
CA ILE A 145 22.33 -8.49 -19.50
C ILE A 145 21.92 -9.84 -18.91
N ASP A 146 22.88 -10.54 -18.30
CA ASP A 146 22.61 -11.77 -17.57
C ASP A 146 22.39 -11.43 -16.08
N GLY A 147 21.23 -11.75 -15.55
CA GLY A 147 20.85 -11.57 -14.15
C GLY A 147 20.66 -12.90 -13.40
N GLY A 148 21.13 -14.01 -13.98
CA GLY A 148 20.99 -15.33 -13.40
C GLY A 148 19.56 -15.88 -13.53
N GLU A 149 19.15 -16.68 -12.55
CA GLU A 149 17.83 -17.33 -12.55
C GLU A 149 16.76 -16.43 -11.89
N LEU A 150 15.65 -16.23 -12.60
CA LEU A 150 14.50 -15.45 -12.18
C LEU A 150 13.36 -16.36 -11.68
N PRO A 151 12.34 -15.82 -10.97
CA PRO A 151 11.20 -16.59 -10.46
C PRO A 151 10.46 -17.41 -11.53
N GLY A 152 10.37 -16.89 -12.76
CA GLY A 152 9.77 -17.60 -13.90
C GLY A 152 8.24 -17.47 -13.98
N THR A 153 7.60 -16.88 -12.99
CA THR A 153 6.16 -16.61 -13.04
C THR A 153 5.95 -15.23 -13.65
N PRO A 154 5.25 -15.11 -14.80
CA PRO A 154 5.04 -13.80 -15.44
C PRO A 154 4.23 -12.86 -14.55
N SER A 155 4.30 -11.56 -14.83
CA SER A 155 3.53 -10.56 -14.09
C SER A 155 2.03 -10.83 -14.15
N THR A 156 1.32 -10.57 -13.05
CA THR A 156 -0.14 -10.50 -13.04
C THR A 156 -0.59 -9.29 -13.85
N VAL A 157 -1.60 -9.44 -14.74
CA VAL A 157 -2.15 -8.32 -15.51
C VAL A 157 -3.48 -7.90 -14.90
N VAL A 158 -3.56 -6.64 -14.48
CA VAL A 158 -4.74 -6.08 -13.81
C VAL A 158 -5.32 -4.93 -14.62
N ASP A 159 -6.61 -4.96 -14.85
CA ASP A 159 -7.36 -3.89 -15.52
C ASP A 159 -7.81 -2.86 -14.48
N LEU A 160 -7.29 -1.63 -14.57
CA LEU A 160 -7.63 -0.48 -13.74
C LEU A 160 -8.29 0.65 -14.55
N ARG A 161 -8.74 0.39 -15.77
CA ARG A 161 -9.27 1.44 -16.66
C ARG A 161 -10.50 2.16 -16.07
N ARG A 162 -11.25 1.50 -15.22
CA ARG A 162 -12.42 2.08 -14.54
C ARG A 162 -12.16 2.41 -13.07
N TYR A 163 -10.98 2.09 -12.56
CA TYR A 163 -10.67 2.19 -11.13
C TYR A 163 -10.83 3.61 -10.57
N GLU A 164 -10.45 4.64 -11.34
CA GLU A 164 -10.65 6.04 -10.94
C GLU A 164 -12.13 6.38 -10.77
N ALA A 165 -12.99 5.90 -11.67
CA ALA A 165 -14.39 6.29 -11.73
C ALA A 165 -15.24 5.60 -10.66
N ASP A 166 -15.06 4.30 -10.47
CA ASP A 166 -15.95 3.48 -9.63
C ASP A 166 -15.24 2.45 -8.73
N GLY A 167 -13.89 2.45 -8.72
CA GLY A 167 -13.10 1.49 -7.92
C GLY A 167 -13.07 0.09 -8.50
N SER A 168 -13.68 -0.17 -9.68
CA SER A 168 -13.71 -1.50 -10.26
C SER A 168 -12.36 -1.88 -10.89
N TRP A 169 -11.97 -3.13 -10.67
CA TRP A 169 -10.78 -3.74 -11.24
C TRP A 169 -11.00 -5.22 -11.53
N SER A 170 -10.17 -5.79 -12.41
CA SER A 170 -10.21 -7.21 -12.70
C SER A 170 -8.85 -7.77 -13.08
N VAL A 171 -8.64 -9.07 -12.81
CA VAL A 171 -7.43 -9.78 -13.24
C VAL A 171 -7.65 -10.31 -14.66
N VAL A 172 -6.89 -9.76 -15.60
CA VAL A 172 -6.91 -10.19 -17.02
C VAL A 172 -6.05 -11.43 -17.21
N ARG A 173 -4.95 -11.54 -16.47
CA ARG A 173 -4.06 -12.70 -16.48
C ARG A 173 -3.46 -12.90 -15.09
N ALA A 174 -3.64 -14.08 -14.51
CA ALA A 174 -2.97 -14.45 -13.27
C ALA A 174 -1.44 -14.58 -13.49
N GLY A 175 -0.67 -14.27 -12.48
CA GLY A 175 0.79 -14.28 -12.51
C GLY A 175 1.41 -14.20 -11.12
N ALA A 176 2.51 -13.47 -10.98
CA ALA A 176 3.34 -13.41 -9.78
C ALA A 176 2.62 -12.85 -8.52
N LEU A 177 1.63 -11.97 -8.71
CA LEU A 177 0.87 -11.39 -7.61
C LEU A 177 -0.50 -12.08 -7.48
N SER A 178 -0.84 -12.58 -6.28
CA SER A 178 -2.12 -13.26 -6.02
C SER A 178 -3.31 -12.29 -6.04
N TYR A 179 -4.53 -12.81 -6.19
CA TYR A 179 -5.76 -12.02 -6.15
C TYR A 179 -5.94 -11.31 -4.79
N ASP A 180 -5.62 -11.99 -3.68
CA ASP A 180 -5.74 -11.44 -2.34
C ASP A 180 -4.76 -10.28 -2.11
N ALA A 181 -3.49 -10.45 -2.54
CA ALA A 181 -2.50 -9.38 -2.46
C ALA A 181 -2.87 -8.16 -3.34
N LEU A 182 -3.46 -8.42 -4.52
CA LEU A 182 -4.01 -7.34 -5.37
C LEU A 182 -5.16 -6.62 -4.67
N GLY A 183 -6.10 -7.40 -4.10
CA GLY A 183 -7.24 -6.86 -3.38
C GLY A 183 -6.82 -5.99 -2.20
N ALA A 184 -5.81 -6.42 -1.44
CA ALA A 184 -5.24 -5.64 -0.35
C ALA A 184 -4.62 -4.33 -0.86
N ALA A 185 -3.78 -4.38 -1.90
CA ALA A 185 -3.09 -3.21 -2.44
C ALA A 185 -4.03 -2.20 -3.14
N LEU A 186 -5.05 -2.68 -3.88
CA LEU A 186 -5.96 -1.84 -4.65
C LEU A 186 -7.03 -1.18 -3.78
N ARG A 187 -7.41 -1.79 -2.69
CA ARG A 187 -8.31 -1.14 -1.73
C ARG A 187 -7.62 -0.01 -0.96
N GLY A 188 -6.34 0.23 -1.23
CA GLY A 188 -5.55 1.33 -0.65
C GLY A 188 -5.30 1.20 0.85
N ARG A 189 -5.82 0.13 1.46
CA ARG A 189 -5.68 -0.20 2.88
C ARG A 189 -6.02 -1.67 3.07
N TYR A 190 -5.34 -2.28 4.01
CA TYR A 190 -5.61 -3.65 4.41
C TYR A 190 -7.10 -3.77 4.78
N HIS A 191 -7.89 -4.48 3.99
CA HIS A 191 -9.24 -4.85 4.37
C HIS A 191 -9.17 -6.20 5.05
N PHE A 192 -9.23 -6.17 6.34
CA PHE A 192 -9.55 -7.36 7.13
C PHE A 192 -10.99 -7.76 6.83
N ASP A 193 -11.25 -9.05 6.72
CA ASP A 193 -12.62 -9.57 6.71
C ASP A 193 -13.23 -9.34 8.10
N PRO A 194 -14.29 -8.48 8.22
CA PRO A 194 -14.89 -8.18 9.51
C PRO A 194 -15.39 -9.41 10.26
N ALA A 195 -15.77 -10.47 9.54
CA ALA A 195 -16.30 -11.70 10.14
C ALA A 195 -15.22 -12.53 10.84
N THR A 196 -13.98 -12.44 10.40
CA THR A 196 -12.85 -13.22 10.94
C THR A 196 -11.81 -12.37 11.67
N TYR A 197 -11.96 -11.04 11.66
CA TYR A 197 -10.97 -10.10 12.18
C TYR A 197 -10.59 -10.35 13.64
N LEU A 198 -11.57 -10.54 14.54
CA LEU A 198 -11.29 -10.71 15.96
C LEU A 198 -10.55 -12.04 16.26
N ASP A 199 -10.88 -13.10 15.54
CA ASP A 199 -10.19 -14.39 15.67
C ASP A 199 -8.76 -14.28 15.14
N MET A 200 -8.58 -13.63 14.00
CA MET A 200 -7.28 -13.39 13.37
C MET A 200 -6.39 -12.53 14.28
N ILE A 201 -6.84 -11.35 14.71
CA ILE A 201 -6.02 -10.44 15.53
C ILE A 201 -5.67 -11.03 16.89
N SER A 202 -6.56 -11.86 17.47
CA SER A 202 -6.29 -12.55 18.72
C SER A 202 -5.27 -13.67 18.57
N THR A 203 -5.12 -14.21 17.37
CA THR A 203 -4.11 -15.21 17.01
C THR A 203 -2.76 -14.57 16.71
N ASP A 204 -2.77 -13.54 15.87
CA ASP A 204 -1.56 -12.85 15.38
C ASP A 204 -0.92 -11.94 16.44
N VAL A 205 -1.73 -11.44 17.38
CA VAL A 205 -1.30 -10.62 18.51
C VAL A 205 -1.68 -11.30 19.83
N PRO A 206 -0.86 -12.22 20.35
CA PRO A 206 -1.22 -13.01 21.55
C PRO A 206 -1.55 -12.15 22.79
N ALA A 207 -0.95 -10.95 22.90
CA ALA A 207 -1.23 -10.00 23.97
C ALA A 207 -2.39 -9.02 23.66
N TYR A 208 -3.21 -9.27 22.62
CA TYR A 208 -4.28 -8.36 22.20
C TYR A 208 -5.24 -8.00 23.34
N GLY A 209 -5.71 -8.98 24.08
CA GLY A 209 -6.60 -8.74 25.24
C GLY A 209 -5.96 -7.82 26.28
N ARG A 210 -4.66 -8.05 26.59
CA ARG A 210 -3.90 -7.22 27.52
C ARG A 210 -3.67 -5.81 26.98
N LEU A 211 -3.33 -5.67 25.72
CA LEU A 211 -3.19 -4.38 25.05
C LEU A 211 -4.47 -3.53 25.18
N GLN A 212 -5.63 -4.12 24.97
CA GLN A 212 -6.94 -3.48 25.10
C GLN A 212 -7.24 -3.08 26.57
N GLU A 213 -6.91 -3.93 27.55
CA GLU A 213 -7.04 -3.60 28.97
C GLU A 213 -6.17 -2.42 29.37
N GLU A 214 -4.91 -2.41 28.95
CA GLU A 214 -3.96 -1.34 29.23
C GLU A 214 -4.33 -0.01 28.55
N LEU A 215 -4.82 -0.06 27.30
CA LEU A 215 -5.37 1.12 26.62
C LEU A 215 -6.54 1.69 27.43
N THR A 216 -7.48 0.82 27.81
CA THR A 216 -8.66 1.23 28.58
C THR A 216 -8.27 1.83 29.94
N ALA A 217 -7.32 1.21 30.64
CA ALA A 217 -6.80 1.74 31.92
C ALA A 217 -6.10 3.10 31.74
N ALA A 218 -5.31 3.24 30.66
CA ALA A 218 -4.60 4.49 30.34
C ALA A 218 -5.55 5.62 29.92
N SER A 219 -6.75 5.31 29.44
CA SER A 219 -7.76 6.32 29.05
C SER A 219 -8.30 7.11 30.25
N GLY A 220 -8.20 6.56 31.45
CA GLY A 220 -8.73 7.19 32.67
C GLY A 220 -10.24 7.03 32.81
N SER A 221 -10.93 8.08 33.30
CA SER A 221 -12.38 8.07 33.50
C SER A 221 -12.97 9.45 33.30
N GLY A 222 -14.29 9.51 33.02
CA GLY A 222 -15.05 10.77 32.97
C GLY A 222 -14.86 11.57 31.67
N ALA A 223 -14.38 10.97 30.58
CA ALA A 223 -14.46 11.60 29.27
C ALA A 223 -15.92 11.63 28.79
N GLU A 224 -16.36 12.77 28.27
CA GLU A 224 -17.69 12.97 27.71
C GLU A 224 -17.71 12.91 26.18
N LEU A 225 -16.62 13.33 25.52
CA LEU A 225 -16.46 13.26 24.06
C LEU A 225 -15.16 12.56 23.68
N VAL A 226 -15.27 11.41 23.00
CA VAL A 226 -14.16 10.53 22.66
C VAL A 226 -13.98 10.46 21.14
N LEU A 227 -12.76 10.59 20.65
CA LEU A 227 -12.36 10.33 19.26
C LEU A 227 -11.61 8.99 19.22
N GLU A 228 -12.07 8.07 18.40
CA GLU A 228 -11.34 6.82 18.13
C GLU A 228 -10.88 6.76 16.68
N LEU A 229 -9.61 6.43 16.49
CA LEU A 229 -8.96 6.32 15.19
C LEU A 229 -8.60 4.86 14.90
N GLY A 230 -9.13 4.34 13.78
CA GLY A 230 -9.06 2.93 13.45
C GLY A 230 -10.07 2.11 14.28
N THR A 231 -11.34 2.50 14.25
CA THR A 231 -12.40 1.88 15.06
C THR A 231 -12.60 0.40 14.73
N GLY A 232 -12.37 -0.01 13.47
CA GLY A 232 -12.52 -1.39 13.05
C GLY A 232 -13.92 -1.93 13.32
N THR A 233 -13.97 -3.14 13.93
CA THR A 233 -15.23 -3.79 14.36
C THR A 233 -15.80 -3.26 15.68
N GLY A 234 -15.14 -2.25 16.31
CA GLY A 234 -15.65 -1.56 17.50
C GLY A 234 -15.22 -2.15 18.84
N GLU A 235 -14.24 -3.06 18.90
CA GLU A 235 -13.83 -3.70 20.18
C GLU A 235 -13.24 -2.69 21.16
N THR A 236 -12.38 -1.78 20.70
CA THR A 236 -11.81 -0.70 21.53
C THR A 236 -12.89 0.31 21.91
N ALA A 237 -13.76 0.73 20.95
CA ALA A 237 -14.91 1.59 21.21
C ALA A 237 -15.80 1.05 22.33
N ARG A 238 -16.14 -0.25 22.27
CA ARG A 238 -16.97 -0.91 23.30
C ARG A 238 -16.35 -0.82 24.70
N ARG A 239 -15.05 -0.99 24.80
CA ARG A 239 -14.31 -0.90 26.08
C ARG A 239 -14.24 0.52 26.58
N LEU A 240 -13.96 1.49 25.70
CA LEU A 240 -13.94 2.91 26.05
C LEU A 240 -15.33 3.39 26.53
N LEU A 241 -16.41 3.02 25.81
CA LEU A 241 -17.78 3.36 26.23
C LEU A 241 -18.19 2.71 27.55
N ALA A 242 -17.62 1.56 27.92
CA ALA A 242 -17.82 0.96 29.23
C ALA A 242 -17.03 1.67 30.34
N ALA A 243 -15.82 2.13 30.06
CA ALA A 243 -14.97 2.88 31.00
C ALA A 243 -15.42 4.33 31.20
N HIS A 244 -16.11 4.90 30.22
CA HIS A 244 -16.64 6.26 30.21
C HIS A 244 -18.17 6.23 29.97
N PRO A 245 -18.99 5.94 31.00
CA PRO A 245 -20.43 5.68 30.83
C PRO A 245 -21.21 6.82 30.18
N ASP A 246 -20.79 8.07 30.40
CA ASP A 246 -21.46 9.28 29.86
C ASP A 246 -20.89 9.72 28.50
N ALA A 247 -19.90 8.99 27.94
CA ALA A 247 -19.22 9.39 26.72
C ALA A 247 -20.09 9.20 25.46
N PHE A 248 -19.94 10.16 24.54
CA PHE A 248 -20.27 10.02 23.13
C PHE A 248 -18.98 9.78 22.35
N LEU A 249 -18.96 8.76 21.49
CA LEU A 249 -17.77 8.38 20.75
C LEU A 249 -17.93 8.68 19.26
N VAL A 250 -16.95 9.40 18.70
CA VAL A 250 -16.79 9.59 17.25
C VAL A 250 -15.71 8.65 16.78
N GLY A 251 -16.09 7.61 16.05
CA GLY A 251 -15.20 6.59 15.49
C GLY A 251 -14.87 6.87 14.03
N VAL A 252 -13.61 6.75 13.66
CA VAL A 252 -13.12 6.93 12.29
C VAL A 252 -12.42 5.67 11.83
N ASP A 253 -12.83 5.13 10.68
CA ASP A 253 -12.15 4.02 10.00
C ASP A 253 -12.29 4.16 8.49
N SER A 254 -11.32 3.65 7.75
CA SER A 254 -11.36 3.67 6.29
C SER A 254 -12.25 2.60 5.69
N SER A 255 -12.60 1.55 6.45
CA SER A 255 -13.43 0.43 6.00
C SER A 255 -14.89 0.62 6.39
N ALA A 256 -15.75 0.78 5.38
CA ALA A 256 -17.20 0.85 5.59
C ALA A 256 -17.77 -0.49 6.13
N GLU A 257 -17.16 -1.62 5.72
CA GLU A 257 -17.57 -2.96 6.16
C GLU A 257 -17.25 -3.18 7.63
N MET A 258 -16.06 -2.77 8.09
CA MET A 258 -15.68 -2.84 9.51
C MET A 258 -16.60 -1.98 10.36
N LEU A 259 -16.88 -0.73 9.93
CA LEU A 259 -17.78 0.17 10.62
C LEU A 259 -19.24 -0.31 10.61
N ALA A 260 -19.65 -1.12 9.63
CA ALA A 260 -20.99 -1.74 9.66
C ALA A 260 -21.11 -2.70 10.85
N VAL A 261 -20.10 -3.55 11.09
CA VAL A 261 -20.06 -4.45 12.26
C VAL A 261 -20.00 -3.66 13.57
N ALA A 262 -19.19 -2.59 13.63
CA ALA A 262 -19.14 -1.72 14.80
C ALA A 262 -20.52 -1.10 15.10
N ARG A 263 -21.23 -0.64 14.08
CA ARG A 263 -22.58 -0.04 14.23
C ARG A 263 -23.59 -1.00 14.81
N ASP A 264 -23.50 -2.28 14.42
CA ASP A 264 -24.42 -3.33 14.90
C ASP A 264 -24.10 -3.74 16.35
N SER A 265 -22.87 -3.55 16.81
CA SER A 265 -22.37 -4.00 18.11
C SER A 265 -22.35 -2.91 19.20
N LEU A 266 -22.41 -1.64 18.82
CA LEU A 266 -22.28 -0.49 19.72
C LEU A 266 -23.61 0.21 19.97
N PRO A 267 -23.80 0.93 21.11
CA PRO A 267 -25.04 1.66 21.42
C PRO A 267 -25.21 2.84 20.44
N ALA A 268 -26.24 2.76 19.58
CA ALA A 268 -26.45 3.70 18.47
C ALA A 268 -26.66 5.16 18.91
N ASP A 269 -27.13 5.38 20.11
CA ASP A 269 -27.38 6.70 20.71
C ASP A 269 -26.09 7.34 21.29
N ARG A 270 -24.99 6.60 21.33
CA ARG A 270 -23.71 7.05 21.91
C ARG A 270 -22.55 7.04 20.92
N ILE A 271 -22.81 6.83 19.63
CA ILE A 271 -21.77 6.74 18.61
C ILE A 271 -22.09 7.56 17.36
N GLU A 272 -21.04 8.09 16.75
CA GLU A 272 -21.01 8.55 15.36
C GLU A 272 -19.84 7.85 14.66
N LEU A 273 -20.10 7.13 13.55
CA LEU A 273 -19.07 6.41 12.80
C LEU A 273 -18.88 7.05 11.42
N ARG A 274 -17.64 7.44 11.12
CA ARG A 274 -17.24 8.11 9.88
C ARG A 274 -16.30 7.26 9.06
N VAL A 275 -16.68 7.01 7.82
CA VAL A 275 -15.78 6.34 6.85
C VAL A 275 -14.79 7.37 6.32
N ALA A 276 -13.58 7.37 6.85
CA ALA A 276 -12.50 8.25 6.43
C ALA A 276 -11.14 7.66 6.80
N PRO A 277 -10.09 7.96 6.02
CA PRO A 277 -8.73 7.68 6.42
C PRO A 277 -8.27 8.55 7.58
N ILE A 278 -7.45 7.98 8.48
CA ILE A 278 -6.86 8.75 9.59
C ILE A 278 -5.83 9.79 9.11
N GLU A 279 -5.41 9.73 7.85
CA GLU A 279 -4.56 10.73 7.20
C GLU A 279 -5.33 11.99 6.79
N ASP A 280 -6.63 11.90 6.61
CA ASP A 280 -7.49 13.04 6.26
C ASP A 280 -7.75 13.96 7.46
N ALA A 281 -8.53 15.01 7.24
CA ALA A 281 -8.97 15.90 8.32
C ALA A 281 -9.76 15.12 9.37
N LEU A 282 -9.37 15.28 10.64
CA LEU A 282 -10.07 14.64 11.75
C LEU A 282 -11.43 15.34 12.02
N PRO A 283 -12.38 14.65 12.65
CA PRO A 283 -13.59 15.27 13.16
C PRO A 283 -13.29 16.49 14.04
N GLU A 284 -14.12 17.52 13.94
CA GLU A 284 -13.97 18.72 14.75
C GLU A 284 -14.25 18.41 16.24
N GLY A 285 -13.31 18.83 17.10
CA GLY A 285 -13.43 18.73 18.56
C GLY A 285 -14.15 19.95 19.19
N PRO A 286 -13.90 20.21 20.47
CA PRO A 286 -12.80 19.66 21.27
C PRO A 286 -13.12 18.32 21.95
N PHE A 287 -12.27 17.32 21.77
CA PHE A 287 -12.41 16.02 22.43
C PHE A 287 -11.71 16.00 23.81
N ASP A 288 -12.25 15.22 24.75
CA ASP A 288 -11.65 14.95 26.04
C ASP A 288 -10.54 13.89 25.93
N LEU A 289 -10.83 12.88 25.10
CA LEU A 289 -9.99 11.70 24.90
C LEU A 289 -9.91 11.39 23.41
N ALA A 290 -8.73 11.11 22.93
CA ALA A 290 -8.51 10.42 21.67
C ALA A 290 -7.86 9.05 21.93
N ALA A 291 -8.21 8.02 21.16
CA ALA A 291 -7.63 6.69 21.29
C ALA A 291 -7.36 6.05 19.92
N SER A 292 -6.36 5.20 19.85
CA SER A 292 -6.11 4.36 18.69
C SER A 292 -5.48 3.04 19.12
N ALA A 293 -5.97 1.93 18.56
CA ALA A 293 -5.43 0.60 18.79
C ALA A 293 -5.07 -0.08 17.47
N LEU A 294 -3.83 -0.54 17.33
CA LEU A 294 -3.32 -1.33 16.19
C LEU A 294 -3.67 -0.71 14.82
N CYS A 295 -3.49 0.61 14.69
CA CYS A 295 -3.83 1.35 13.47
C CYS A 295 -2.73 2.31 13.01
N VAL A 296 -2.07 3.01 13.93
CA VAL A 296 -1.11 4.07 13.59
C VAL A 296 0.19 3.50 13.01
N HIS A 297 0.52 2.23 13.28
CA HIS A 297 1.71 1.59 12.71
C HIS A 297 1.66 1.45 11.18
N HIS A 298 0.53 1.59 10.54
CA HIS A 298 0.43 1.63 9.08
C HIS A 298 0.98 2.92 8.46
N LEU A 299 1.07 4.00 9.24
CA LEU A 299 1.58 5.28 8.75
C LEU A 299 3.11 5.32 8.69
N SER A 300 3.64 6.09 7.73
CA SER A 300 5.06 6.47 7.73
C SER A 300 5.41 7.35 8.95
N GLY A 301 6.70 7.46 9.30
CA GLY A 301 7.15 8.33 10.39
C GLY A 301 6.64 9.78 10.27
N PRO A 302 6.81 10.46 9.11
CA PRO A 302 6.22 11.78 8.87
C PRO A 302 4.69 11.80 8.99
N GLY A 303 4.01 10.73 8.55
CA GLY A 303 2.56 10.56 8.68
C GLY A 303 2.11 10.51 10.14
N LYS A 304 2.81 9.73 10.99
CA LYS A 304 2.58 9.66 12.44
C LYS A 304 2.76 11.03 13.10
N ALA A 305 3.88 11.71 12.82
CA ALA A 305 4.14 13.05 13.36
C ALA A 305 3.06 14.06 12.93
N SER A 306 2.56 13.99 11.71
CA SER A 306 1.46 14.81 11.23
C SER A 306 0.14 14.49 11.94
N LEU A 307 -0.18 13.18 12.09
CA LEU A 307 -1.37 12.74 12.80
C LEU A 307 -1.37 13.22 14.25
N PHE A 308 -0.26 13.09 14.97
CA PHE A 308 -0.16 13.52 16.37
C PHE A 308 -0.42 15.03 16.55
N ARG A 309 0.05 15.88 15.61
CA ARG A 309 -0.28 17.31 15.61
C ARG A 309 -1.78 17.56 15.39
N ARG A 310 -2.43 16.80 14.51
CA ARG A 310 -3.87 16.93 14.26
C ARG A 310 -4.70 16.46 15.45
N ILE A 311 -4.29 15.35 16.10
CA ILE A 311 -4.93 14.88 17.34
C ILE A 311 -4.77 15.95 18.43
N ARG A 312 -3.57 16.55 18.58
CA ARG A 312 -3.35 17.62 19.55
C ARG A 312 -4.29 18.81 19.32
N ALA A 313 -4.52 19.18 18.08
CA ALA A 313 -5.42 20.28 17.71
C ALA A 313 -6.90 19.94 17.95
N ALA A 314 -7.29 18.67 17.85
CA ALA A 314 -8.64 18.19 18.07
C ALA A 314 -8.98 18.00 19.58
N LEU A 315 -7.97 17.89 20.45
CA LEU A 315 -8.16 17.74 21.89
C LEU A 315 -8.27 19.10 22.59
N ARG A 316 -9.12 19.15 23.63
CA ARG A 316 -9.19 20.30 24.55
C ARG A 316 -7.88 20.45 25.37
N PRO A 317 -7.63 21.61 25.98
CA PRO A 317 -6.61 21.71 27.03
C PRO A 317 -6.88 20.69 28.14
N GLY A 318 -5.84 19.98 28.60
CA GLY A 318 -5.98 18.88 29.56
C GLY A 318 -6.58 17.60 28.98
N GLY A 319 -6.83 17.53 27.68
CA GLY A 319 -7.29 16.32 26.99
C GLY A 319 -6.15 15.30 26.86
N ARG A 320 -6.51 14.05 26.61
CA ARG A 320 -5.59 12.92 26.55
C ARG A 320 -5.66 12.18 25.21
N PHE A 321 -4.50 11.74 24.72
CA PHE A 321 -4.39 10.74 23.66
C PHE A 321 -3.80 9.45 24.21
N VAL A 322 -4.41 8.30 23.88
CA VAL A 322 -3.88 6.96 24.21
C VAL A 322 -3.63 6.20 22.91
N LEU A 323 -2.39 5.82 22.72
CA LEU A 323 -1.92 5.03 21.59
C LEU A 323 -1.53 3.63 22.08
N ALA A 324 -2.19 2.60 21.59
CA ALA A 324 -1.86 1.20 21.83
C ALA A 324 -1.48 0.57 20.49
N ASP A 325 -0.20 0.29 20.27
CA ASP A 325 0.23 -0.06 18.91
C ASP A 325 1.49 -0.94 18.87
N VAL A 326 1.76 -1.46 17.66
CA VAL A 326 2.99 -2.19 17.37
C VAL A 326 4.14 -1.20 17.28
N VAL A 327 5.25 -1.57 17.94
CA VAL A 327 6.50 -0.80 17.94
C VAL A 327 7.65 -1.67 17.43
N VAL A 328 8.72 -1.04 16.98
CA VAL A 328 9.99 -1.75 16.71
C VAL A 328 10.64 -2.02 18.05
N PRO A 329 10.81 -3.29 18.47
CA PRO A 329 11.43 -3.63 19.75
C PRO A 329 12.95 -3.32 19.73
N GLU A 330 13.54 -3.14 20.91
CA GLU A 330 14.99 -2.92 21.03
C GLU A 330 15.78 -4.18 20.66
N ASP A 331 15.30 -5.36 21.09
CA ASP A 331 15.85 -6.65 20.67
C ASP A 331 15.02 -7.19 19.48
N PRO A 332 15.63 -7.44 18.31
CA PRO A 332 14.92 -8.05 17.19
C PRO A 332 14.28 -9.42 17.49
N ALA A 333 14.75 -10.13 18.52
CA ALA A 333 14.16 -11.40 18.95
C ALA A 333 12.76 -11.24 19.58
N ASP A 334 12.44 -10.03 20.05
CA ASP A 334 11.13 -9.67 20.61
C ASP A 334 10.11 -9.30 19.52
N ALA A 335 10.49 -9.25 18.24
CA ALA A 335 9.57 -9.05 17.13
C ALA A 335 8.74 -10.33 16.90
N THR A 336 7.56 -10.39 17.48
CA THR A 336 6.70 -11.57 17.50
C THR A 336 5.45 -11.43 16.63
N ILE A 337 5.03 -10.18 16.36
CA ILE A 337 3.83 -9.90 15.57
C ILE A 337 4.15 -10.00 14.08
N PRO A 338 3.38 -10.79 13.30
CA PRO A 338 3.58 -10.86 11.86
C PRO A 338 3.25 -9.52 11.21
N LEU A 339 4.23 -8.93 10.51
CA LEU A 339 4.07 -7.68 9.79
C LEU A 339 3.93 -7.93 8.29
N THR A 340 3.05 -7.18 7.64
CA THR A 340 2.90 -7.20 6.19
C THR A 340 3.89 -6.20 5.54
N PRO A 341 4.93 -6.69 4.83
CA PRO A 341 5.93 -5.82 4.23
C PRO A 341 5.31 -4.79 3.27
N GLY A 342 5.74 -3.51 3.43
CA GLY A 342 5.27 -2.40 2.60
C GLY A 342 3.97 -1.75 3.10
N PHE A 343 3.20 -2.45 3.94
CA PHE A 343 1.98 -1.94 4.57
C PHE A 343 2.24 -1.54 6.03
N ASP A 344 2.74 -2.45 6.86
CA ASP A 344 3.06 -2.17 8.25
C ASP A 344 4.41 -1.44 8.36
N ARG A 345 4.41 -0.35 9.09
CA ARG A 345 5.55 0.56 9.28
C ARG A 345 5.69 0.93 10.76
N PRO A 346 5.86 -0.07 11.66
CA PRO A 346 6.06 0.23 13.05
C PRO A 346 7.29 1.13 13.21
N SER A 347 7.31 1.91 14.26
CA SER A 347 8.41 2.82 14.57
C SER A 347 8.95 2.53 15.97
N PRO A 348 10.24 2.77 16.23
CA PRO A 348 10.77 2.70 17.57
C PRO A 348 9.95 3.55 18.54
N LEU A 349 9.75 3.05 19.75
CA LEU A 349 8.98 3.74 20.77
C LEU A 349 9.55 5.13 21.09
N ALA A 350 10.89 5.25 21.11
CA ALA A 350 11.57 6.53 21.32
C ALA A 350 11.23 7.59 20.26
N ASP A 351 11.08 7.17 18.99
CA ASP A 351 10.67 8.08 17.92
C ASP A 351 9.22 8.54 18.10
N GLN A 352 8.32 7.64 18.47
CA GLN A 352 6.91 7.98 18.72
C GLN A 352 6.77 8.95 19.88
N LEU A 353 7.49 8.73 21.00
CA LEU A 353 7.53 9.65 22.14
C LEU A 353 8.06 11.03 21.74
N ARG A 354 9.12 11.08 20.91
CA ARG A 354 9.66 12.34 20.38
C ARG A 354 8.61 13.08 19.55
N TRP A 355 7.94 12.43 18.59
CA TRP A 355 6.92 13.07 17.75
C TRP A 355 5.71 13.54 18.56
N LEU A 356 5.30 12.81 19.60
CA LEU A 356 4.26 13.24 20.53
C LEU A 356 4.68 14.50 21.29
N ALA A 357 5.93 14.53 21.79
CA ALA A 357 6.46 15.70 22.49
C ALA A 357 6.57 16.94 21.57
N GLU A 358 6.98 16.75 20.31
CA GLU A 358 7.02 17.79 19.28
C GLU A 358 5.62 18.29 18.91
N ALA A 359 4.60 17.42 19.01
CA ALA A 359 3.19 17.78 18.80
C ALA A 359 2.55 18.51 19.99
N GLY A 360 3.26 18.66 21.13
CA GLY A 360 2.77 19.37 22.31
C GLY A 360 2.10 18.48 23.37
N PHE A 361 2.48 17.21 23.41
CA PHE A 361 2.05 16.29 24.47
C PHE A 361 3.12 16.08 25.54
N ASP A 362 2.68 15.75 26.75
CA ASP A 362 3.46 15.09 27.77
C ASP A 362 3.14 13.59 27.72
N ALA A 363 4.03 12.83 27.09
CA ALA A 363 3.80 11.43 26.77
C ALA A 363 4.60 10.51 27.68
N ARG A 364 3.95 9.43 28.17
CA ARG A 364 4.58 8.38 28.97
C ARG A 364 4.14 7.00 28.50
N VAL A 365 5.03 6.03 28.60
CA VAL A 365 4.69 4.62 28.39
C VAL A 365 3.92 4.14 29.60
N SER A 366 2.68 3.69 29.39
CA SER A 366 1.83 3.09 30.42
C SER A 366 2.07 1.60 30.53
N TRP A 367 2.36 0.94 29.40
CA TRP A 367 2.67 -0.48 29.33
C TRP A 367 3.47 -0.78 28.05
N ALA A 368 4.37 -1.75 28.13
CA ALA A 368 5.06 -2.30 26.97
C ALA A 368 5.40 -3.76 27.20
N ALA A 369 5.32 -4.57 26.14
CA ALA A 369 5.74 -5.97 26.13
C ALA A 369 6.12 -6.36 24.70
N ALA A 370 7.33 -6.89 24.53
CA ALA A 370 7.88 -7.30 23.24
C ALA A 370 7.76 -6.14 22.20
N ASP A 371 7.01 -6.35 21.13
CA ASP A 371 6.77 -5.40 20.04
C ASP A 371 5.46 -4.61 20.18
N LEU A 372 4.89 -4.54 21.39
CA LEU A 372 3.68 -3.76 21.71
C LEU A 372 3.94 -2.70 22.77
N ALA A 373 3.28 -1.56 22.64
CA ALA A 373 3.30 -0.52 23.65
C ALA A 373 1.97 0.22 23.77
N VAL A 374 1.67 0.67 25.00
CA VAL A 374 0.61 1.65 25.29
C VAL A 374 1.24 2.92 25.78
N VAL A 375 0.95 4.03 25.11
CA VAL A 375 1.44 5.37 25.45
C VAL A 375 0.24 6.24 25.83
N ALA A 376 0.27 6.84 27.01
CA ALA A 376 -0.63 7.91 27.41
C ALA A 376 0.04 9.26 27.21
N ALA A 377 -0.62 10.17 26.52
CA ALA A 377 -0.10 11.48 26.14
C ALA A 377 -1.09 12.58 26.52
N ASP A 378 -0.79 13.34 27.54
CA ASP A 378 -1.62 14.45 28.01
C ASP A 378 -1.24 15.73 27.26
N THR A 379 -2.23 16.56 26.87
CA THR A 379 -1.94 17.85 26.23
C THR A 379 -1.23 18.77 27.20
N ARG A 380 -0.13 19.39 26.74
CA ARG A 380 0.51 20.49 27.49
C ARG A 380 -0.36 21.74 27.45
N ASP A 381 -0.45 22.47 28.55
CA ASP A 381 -1.12 23.76 28.67
C ASP A 381 -0.51 24.83 27.73
#